data_9ae3be171bc1ba9947dcc5d61d0d92bf
#
_entry.id   9ae3be171bc1ba9947dcc5d61d0d92bf
#
_cell.length_a   1.000
_cell.length_b   1.000
_cell.length_c   1.000
_cell.angle_alpha   90.00
_cell.angle_beta   90.00
_cell.angle_gamma   90.00
#
_symmetry.space_group_name_H-M   'P 1'
#
loop_
_entity.id
_entity.type
_entity.pdbx_description
1 polymer ?
#
loop_
_entity_poly.entity_id
_entity_poly.type
_entity_poly.pdbx_seq_one_letter_code
_entity_poly.pdbx_strand_id
1 'polypeptide(L)'
;MDDKTKKAADSVKDAAEEVLDFTETAADGAEKVIDLTETAAEEAAEKVKKTGEAAEKAVKKAAEKAEKAADSAKKKSSKNNNSSKKSSDTKKPDKSNGDKNKSSKPEKKTEEPAETEEPKTLAEKLAALKERLHLDILGKIAVWVLTAALFLGVCAVTIYYVTTASKAEFHADCTDTIIWAEASVESGHTYDKDFSYACFLPFSTSTIMIPLIHMFGYGMTAHIVGMMCFFVLLTVFMLFMIRETTGSFPISMVGTAIFLSITLSTQKMREIFWGHTIYYSLGILFLLIGAFLYFRLLTVSGKASALRKEGKDTKKTFIHRIIIFLCICAFMVCTGLDGITGFTLFVLPFAGAVFAEQFVDAKTKLFSSKTFLVAFRAFVFLVMAVIGNFINKKLLGDLSAGYQEANSNFSPMEEWLEHFQKLPFAWMRLLGVRSLTNVKFASKDGIPNMLCLMTAILIAVLPIVATCFYKKFGDDRKGRMMRIWIWMHWAVTAVNIMGYVFGVLSAADWRIIPMIGTSLIVSILFLTWSVSRKADVARLAVVLFVPIFVTGLVHCNDVRKMKKDAYKTNTQFMLADFLEEQGVTKGYATFWNANSVTLITNNKIKVFDINV
;
A
#
# COMPACT_ATOMS: atom_id res chain seq x y z
N MET A 1 48.24 15.10 6.38
CA MET A 1 46.91 14.76 6.91
C MET A 1 47.02 14.75 8.43
N ASP A 2 46.30 15.62 9.10
CA ASP A 2 46.40 15.83 10.54
C ASP A 2 45.86 14.59 11.29
N ASP A 3 46.44 14.26 12.44
CA ASP A 3 46.09 13.04 13.22
C ASP A 3 44.60 12.97 13.61
N LYS A 4 43.95 14.11 13.71
CA LYS A 4 42.49 14.22 13.90
C LYS A 4 41.67 13.76 12.69
N THR A 5 42.17 14.03 11.48
CA THR A 5 41.51 13.64 10.23
C THR A 5 41.65 12.12 9.99
N LYS A 6 42.78 11.54 10.41
CA LYS A 6 43.02 10.10 10.34
C LYS A 6 42.10 9.33 11.33
N LYS A 7 42.00 9.82 12.58
CA LYS A 7 41.06 9.25 13.57
C LYS A 7 39.59 9.35 13.17
N ALA A 8 39.19 10.43 12.50
CA ALA A 8 37.82 10.57 11.99
C ALA A 8 37.57 9.62 10.82
N ALA A 9 38.55 9.41 9.93
CA ALA A 9 38.45 8.46 8.83
C ALA A 9 38.38 7.00 9.33
N ASP A 10 39.19 6.65 10.35
CA ASP A 10 39.13 5.31 10.96
C ASP A 10 37.80 5.07 11.67
N SER A 11 37.27 6.05 12.39
CA SER A 11 35.93 5.95 13.02
C SER A 11 34.76 5.85 12.02
N VAL A 12 34.86 6.48 10.85
CA VAL A 12 33.88 6.35 9.77
C VAL A 12 33.99 4.97 9.09
N LYS A 13 35.23 4.44 8.99
CA LYS A 13 35.47 3.11 8.46
C LYS A 13 34.91 2.03 9.38
N ASP A 14 35.16 2.13 10.69
CA ASP A 14 34.60 1.21 11.69
C ASP A 14 33.07 1.25 11.72
N ALA A 15 32.46 2.44 11.61
CA ALA A 15 31.01 2.58 11.50
C ALA A 15 30.45 2.04 10.18
N ALA A 16 31.20 2.12 9.08
CA ALA A 16 30.81 1.53 7.80
C ALA A 16 30.91 0.00 7.82
N GLU A 17 31.91 -0.58 8.48
CA GLU A 17 32.05 -2.02 8.69
C GLU A 17 30.91 -2.55 9.59
N GLU A 18 30.52 -1.83 10.65
CA GLU A 18 29.38 -2.18 11.51
C GLU A 18 28.02 -2.12 10.76
N VAL A 19 27.88 -1.18 9.82
CA VAL A 19 26.71 -1.09 8.94
C VAL A 19 26.70 -2.21 7.89
N LEU A 20 27.87 -2.61 7.38
CA LEU A 20 27.99 -3.76 6.47
C LEU A 20 27.63 -5.06 7.17
N ASP A 21 28.16 -5.30 8.37
CA ASP A 21 27.84 -6.48 9.20
C ASP A 21 26.34 -6.53 9.55
N PHE A 22 25.73 -5.37 9.81
CA PHE A 22 24.28 -5.27 10.01
C PHE A 22 23.48 -5.56 8.73
N THR A 23 23.97 -5.14 7.56
CA THR A 23 23.31 -5.40 6.28
C THR A 23 23.46 -6.87 5.86
N GLU A 24 24.61 -7.50 6.11
CA GLU A 24 24.80 -8.94 5.92
C GLU A 24 23.90 -9.75 6.87
N THR A 25 23.83 -9.38 8.14
CA THR A 25 22.92 -10.02 9.12
C THR A 25 21.45 -9.83 8.76
N ALA A 26 21.08 -8.69 8.16
CA ALA A 26 19.74 -8.44 7.66
C ALA A 26 19.44 -9.21 6.36
N ALA A 27 20.43 -9.39 5.50
CA ALA A 27 20.34 -10.22 4.29
C ALA A 27 20.20 -11.70 4.65
N ASP A 28 21.01 -12.23 5.56
CA ASP A 28 20.89 -13.58 6.13
C ASP A 28 19.54 -13.82 6.81
N GLY A 29 19.04 -12.79 7.51
CA GLY A 29 17.70 -12.83 8.09
C GLY A 29 16.59 -12.85 7.04
N ALA A 30 16.76 -12.15 5.93
CA ALA A 30 15.83 -12.15 4.80
C ALA A 30 15.87 -13.48 4.03
N GLU A 31 17.06 -14.05 3.82
CA GLU A 31 17.24 -15.34 3.18
C GLU A 31 16.64 -16.47 4.01
N LYS A 32 16.84 -16.47 5.33
CA LYS A 32 16.16 -17.41 6.25
C LYS A 32 14.64 -17.24 6.29
N VAL A 33 14.12 -16.04 6.08
CA VAL A 33 12.67 -15.80 5.95
C VAL A 33 12.15 -16.30 4.60
N ILE A 34 12.94 -16.19 3.55
CA ILE A 34 12.60 -16.74 2.22
C ILE A 34 12.60 -18.27 2.29
N ASP A 35 13.62 -18.90 2.85
CA ASP A 35 13.70 -20.36 3.05
C ASP A 35 12.55 -20.88 3.91
N LEU A 36 12.23 -20.20 5.01
CA LEU A 36 11.09 -20.56 5.86
C LEU A 36 9.75 -20.37 5.15
N THR A 37 9.63 -19.40 4.25
CA THR A 37 8.40 -19.19 3.46
C THR A 37 8.29 -20.18 2.32
N GLU A 38 9.38 -20.58 1.67
CA GLU A 38 9.40 -21.65 0.67
C GLU A 38 9.07 -23.00 1.30
N THR A 39 9.74 -23.36 2.40
CA THR A 39 9.47 -24.60 3.14
C THR A 39 8.01 -24.65 3.65
N ALA A 40 7.48 -23.54 4.18
CA ALA A 40 6.08 -23.45 4.61
C ALA A 40 5.09 -23.50 3.43
N ALA A 41 5.48 -22.98 2.27
CA ALA A 41 4.66 -23.04 1.05
C ALA A 41 4.65 -24.47 0.47
N GLU A 42 5.78 -25.16 0.47
CA GLU A 42 5.89 -26.56 0.04
C GLU A 42 5.11 -27.50 0.96
N GLU A 43 5.25 -27.34 2.29
CA GLU A 43 4.44 -28.11 3.26
C GLU A 43 2.94 -27.83 3.13
N ALA A 44 2.55 -26.57 2.86
CA ALA A 44 1.16 -26.21 2.62
C ALA A 44 0.64 -26.81 1.31
N ALA A 45 1.44 -26.78 0.24
CA ALA A 45 1.11 -27.39 -1.05
C ALA A 45 0.94 -28.91 -0.95
N GLU A 46 1.82 -29.58 -0.22
CA GLU A 46 1.72 -31.04 0.02
C GLU A 46 0.51 -31.41 0.87
N LYS A 47 0.20 -30.61 1.90
CA LYS A 47 -1.01 -30.78 2.72
C LYS A 47 -2.28 -30.54 1.90
N VAL A 48 -2.31 -29.52 1.03
CA VAL A 48 -3.43 -29.26 0.11
C VAL A 48 -3.63 -30.40 -0.87
N LYS A 49 -2.54 -30.95 -1.44
CA LYS A 49 -2.59 -32.11 -2.35
C LYS A 49 -3.16 -33.35 -1.65
N LYS A 50 -2.64 -33.71 -0.47
CA LYS A 50 -3.14 -34.82 0.34
C LYS A 50 -4.61 -34.66 0.75
N THR A 51 -5.02 -33.42 1.05
CA THR A 51 -6.42 -33.10 1.41
C THR A 51 -7.32 -33.15 0.17
N GLY A 52 -6.85 -32.71 -1.00
CA GLY A 52 -7.56 -32.82 -2.27
C GLY A 52 -7.81 -34.28 -2.67
N GLU A 53 -6.80 -35.12 -2.57
CA GLU A 53 -6.93 -36.58 -2.88
C GLU A 53 -7.88 -37.29 -1.90
N ALA A 54 -7.87 -36.90 -0.62
CA ALA A 54 -8.81 -37.40 0.38
C ALA A 54 -10.27 -36.96 0.12
N ALA A 55 -10.45 -35.69 -0.30
CA ALA A 55 -11.75 -35.15 -0.67
C ALA A 55 -12.31 -35.83 -1.94
N GLU A 56 -11.48 -36.07 -2.94
CA GLU A 56 -11.86 -36.77 -4.18
C GLU A 56 -12.30 -38.21 -3.88
N LYS A 57 -11.56 -38.93 -3.03
CA LYS A 57 -11.95 -40.27 -2.56
C LYS A 57 -13.26 -40.27 -1.76
N ALA A 58 -13.48 -39.24 -0.96
CA ALA A 58 -14.73 -39.10 -0.19
C ALA A 58 -15.93 -38.80 -1.09
N VAL A 59 -15.76 -37.95 -2.11
CA VAL A 59 -16.80 -37.65 -3.12
C VAL A 59 -17.12 -38.89 -3.94
N LYS A 60 -16.12 -39.65 -4.38
CA LYS A 60 -16.31 -40.88 -5.13
C LYS A 60 -17.07 -41.94 -4.31
N LYS A 61 -16.75 -42.10 -3.04
CA LYS A 61 -17.43 -43.00 -2.10
C LYS A 61 -18.86 -42.56 -1.76
N ALA A 62 -19.10 -41.23 -1.76
CA ALA A 62 -20.46 -40.69 -1.59
C ALA A 62 -21.32 -40.89 -2.85
N ALA A 63 -20.73 -40.73 -4.04
CA ALA A 63 -21.42 -41.00 -5.31
C ALA A 63 -21.82 -42.49 -5.44
N GLU A 64 -20.88 -43.42 -5.14
CA GLU A 64 -21.20 -44.86 -5.14
C GLU A 64 -22.28 -45.23 -4.11
N LYS A 65 -22.33 -44.59 -2.95
CA LYS A 65 -23.39 -44.78 -1.96
C LYS A 65 -24.74 -44.23 -2.44
N ALA A 66 -24.73 -43.10 -3.13
CA ALA A 66 -25.94 -42.48 -3.70
C ALA A 66 -26.50 -43.34 -4.82
N GLU A 67 -25.67 -43.91 -5.68
CA GLU A 67 -26.04 -44.83 -6.75
C GLU A 67 -26.68 -46.13 -6.22
N LYS A 68 -26.06 -46.74 -5.18
CA LYS A 68 -26.63 -47.92 -4.49
C LYS A 68 -27.93 -47.62 -3.77
N ALA A 69 -28.13 -46.41 -3.27
CA ALA A 69 -29.37 -45.98 -2.66
C ALA A 69 -30.47 -45.73 -3.71
N ALA A 70 -30.11 -45.20 -4.88
CA ALA A 70 -31.02 -45.04 -6.01
C ALA A 70 -31.52 -46.38 -6.59
N ASP A 71 -30.63 -47.37 -6.70
CA ASP A 71 -30.98 -48.72 -7.14
C ASP A 71 -31.87 -49.48 -6.14
N SER A 72 -31.65 -49.31 -4.86
CA SER A 72 -32.53 -49.88 -3.82
C SER A 72 -33.88 -49.21 -3.76
N ALA A 73 -33.99 -47.91 -4.09
CA ALA A 73 -35.27 -47.21 -4.22
C ALA A 73 -36.06 -47.66 -5.46
N LYS A 74 -35.39 -47.91 -6.60
CA LYS A 74 -36.00 -48.48 -7.82
C LYS A 74 -36.54 -49.87 -7.58
N LYS A 75 -35.87 -50.75 -6.83
CA LYS A 75 -36.33 -52.08 -6.46
C LYS A 75 -37.55 -52.10 -5.50
N LYS A 76 -37.72 -51.05 -4.67
CA LYS A 76 -38.89 -50.89 -3.80
C LYS A 76 -40.13 -50.33 -4.55
N SER A 77 -39.91 -49.52 -5.58
CA SER A 77 -40.99 -48.94 -6.39
C SER A 77 -41.67 -49.96 -7.31
N SER A 78 -41.04 -51.09 -7.67
CA SER A 78 -41.64 -52.11 -8.55
C SER A 78 -42.46 -53.18 -7.85
N LYS A 79 -42.62 -53.13 -6.51
CA LYS A 79 -43.36 -54.14 -5.73
C LYS A 79 -44.70 -53.70 -5.14
N ASN A 80 -45.13 -52.45 -5.38
CA ASN A 80 -46.37 -51.93 -4.82
C ASN A 80 -47.27 -51.27 -5.89
N ASN A 81 -47.62 -52.05 -6.92
CA ASN A 81 -48.76 -51.75 -7.81
C ASN A 81 -49.63 -52.97 -7.91
N ASN A 82 -50.42 -53.23 -6.89
CA ASN A 82 -51.76 -53.92 -7.03
C ASN A 82 -52.52 -53.81 -5.70
N SER A 83 -53.52 -53.10 -5.69
CA SER A 83 -54.92 -53.30 -5.19
C SER A 83 -55.56 -52.02 -4.69
N SER A 84 -56.42 -51.55 -5.56
CA SER A 84 -57.89 -51.27 -5.47
C SER A 84 -58.39 -50.44 -4.29
N LYS A 85 -59.00 -49.33 -4.68
CA LYS A 85 -60.34 -48.78 -4.46
C LYS A 85 -61.12 -49.16 -3.18
N LYS A 86 -61.48 -48.17 -2.36
CA LYS A 86 -62.87 -47.67 -2.16
C LYS A 86 -63.00 -46.76 -0.93
N SER A 87 -63.46 -45.60 -1.14
CA SER A 87 -64.67 -44.88 -0.65
C SER A 87 -64.76 -44.45 0.81
N SER A 88 -64.95 -43.16 0.93
CA SER A 88 -66.01 -42.38 1.58
C SER A 88 -65.97 -42.08 3.07
N ASP A 89 -66.02 -40.81 3.27
CA ASP A 89 -66.93 -40.02 4.10
C ASP A 89 -66.76 -39.86 5.61
N THR A 90 -66.62 -38.59 5.95
CA THR A 90 -67.42 -37.79 6.91
C THR A 90 -67.08 -37.82 8.42
N LYS A 91 -66.90 -36.56 8.84
CA LYS A 91 -67.33 -35.92 10.10
C LYS A 91 -66.38 -35.86 11.33
N LYS A 92 -66.01 -34.61 11.62
CA LYS A 92 -65.87 -34.01 12.95
C LYS A 92 -67.19 -34.10 13.76
N PRO A 93 -67.31 -33.79 15.05
CA PRO A 93 -66.42 -33.06 15.97
C PRO A 93 -66.45 -33.49 17.46
N ASP A 94 -65.68 -32.71 18.24
CA ASP A 94 -65.93 -32.20 19.60
C ASP A 94 -65.59 -32.96 20.85
N LYS A 95 -64.74 -32.19 21.63
CA LYS A 95 -64.79 -31.83 23.06
C LYS A 95 -64.76 -32.89 24.17
N SER A 96 -63.86 -32.64 25.07
CA SER A 96 -64.01 -32.22 26.46
C SER A 96 -63.28 -33.06 27.51
N ASN A 97 -62.51 -32.35 28.28
CA ASN A 97 -62.33 -32.33 29.75
C ASN A 97 -62.22 -33.61 30.59
N GLY A 98 -61.25 -33.58 31.45
CA GLY A 98 -61.48 -34.11 32.81
C GLY A 98 -60.30 -34.80 33.51
N ASP A 99 -59.56 -34.08 34.22
CA ASP A 99 -59.20 -34.17 35.65
C ASP A 99 -58.81 -35.51 36.30
N LYS A 100 -57.66 -35.41 36.98
CA LYS A 100 -57.26 -35.90 38.32
C LYS A 100 -56.97 -37.36 38.64
N ASN A 101 -55.80 -37.51 39.15
CA ASN A 101 -55.39 -38.02 40.49
C ASN A 101 -54.64 -39.34 40.58
N LYS A 102 -53.44 -39.17 41.15
CA LYS A 102 -52.75 -39.95 42.22
C LYS A 102 -52.64 -41.48 42.16
N SER A 103 -51.42 -41.97 42.26
CA SER A 103 -50.91 -42.72 43.43
C SER A 103 -50.03 -43.92 43.08
N SER A 104 -48.83 -43.92 43.71
CA SER A 104 -48.02 -45.03 44.25
C SER A 104 -47.31 -46.05 43.35
N LYS A 105 -45.99 -46.07 43.58
CA LYS A 105 -44.94 -47.06 43.29
C LYS A 105 -45.33 -48.52 43.61
N PRO A 106 -44.72 -49.58 43.04
CA PRO A 106 -43.31 -49.88 43.29
C PRO A 106 -42.51 -50.47 42.09
N GLU A 107 -41.21 -50.53 42.31
CA GLU A 107 -40.11 -51.02 41.51
C GLU A 107 -40.29 -52.37 40.81
N LYS A 108 -39.82 -52.42 39.56
CA LYS A 108 -39.24 -53.64 38.98
C LYS A 108 -38.16 -53.24 37.94
N LYS A 109 -36.96 -53.75 38.17
CA LYS A 109 -35.85 -53.74 37.21
C LYS A 109 -36.29 -54.39 35.90
N THR A 110 -36.05 -53.74 34.80
CA THR A 110 -36.03 -54.37 33.48
C THR A 110 -35.10 -53.60 32.56
N GLU A 111 -34.33 -54.31 31.80
CA GLU A 111 -33.32 -54.04 30.81
C GLU A 111 -33.44 -52.72 30.03
N GLU A 112 -32.31 -52.04 29.87
CA GLU A 112 -32.15 -50.90 28.96
C GLU A 112 -32.47 -51.31 27.52
N PRO A 113 -33.39 -50.61 26.85
CA PRO A 113 -33.49 -50.66 25.40
C PRO A 113 -32.45 -49.71 24.79
N ALA A 114 -31.78 -50.21 23.74
CA ALA A 114 -30.88 -49.44 22.93
C ALA A 114 -31.40 -48.03 22.60
N GLU A 115 -30.61 -47.00 22.94
CA GLU A 115 -30.88 -45.61 22.55
C GLU A 115 -31.10 -45.54 21.02
N THR A 116 -32.31 -45.34 20.62
CA THR A 116 -32.67 -44.88 19.28
C THR A 116 -32.19 -43.42 19.16
N GLU A 117 -31.04 -43.20 18.50
CA GLU A 117 -30.57 -41.84 18.17
C GLU A 117 -31.69 -41.09 17.45
N GLU A 118 -32.24 -40.07 18.11
CA GLU A 118 -33.16 -39.13 17.47
C GLU A 118 -32.51 -38.54 16.19
N PRO A 119 -33.27 -38.32 15.11
CA PRO A 119 -32.73 -37.83 13.87
C PRO A 119 -32.17 -36.41 14.07
N LYS A 120 -30.83 -36.30 14.09
CA LYS A 120 -30.13 -35.02 14.18
C LYS A 120 -30.71 -34.01 13.21
N THR A 121 -31.04 -32.83 13.68
CA THR A 121 -31.55 -31.74 12.85
C THR A 121 -30.61 -31.44 11.68
N LEU A 122 -31.11 -30.87 10.59
CA LEU A 122 -30.29 -30.48 9.44
C LEU A 122 -29.10 -29.58 9.87
N ALA A 123 -29.32 -28.73 10.88
CA ALA A 123 -28.30 -27.86 11.46
C ALA A 123 -27.17 -28.65 12.16
N GLU A 124 -27.53 -29.71 12.91
CA GLU A 124 -26.54 -30.58 13.59
C GLU A 124 -25.77 -31.45 12.60
N LYS A 125 -26.40 -31.92 11.53
CA LYS A 125 -25.75 -32.64 10.43
C LYS A 125 -24.76 -31.73 9.68
N LEU A 126 -25.12 -30.47 9.46
CA LEU A 126 -24.25 -29.46 8.85
C LEU A 126 -23.10 -29.07 9.78
N ALA A 127 -23.34 -28.96 11.09
CA ALA A 127 -22.30 -28.69 12.08
C ALA A 127 -21.29 -29.85 12.16
N ALA A 128 -21.76 -31.09 12.21
CA ALA A 128 -20.92 -32.29 12.20
C ALA A 128 -20.14 -32.45 10.88
N LEU A 129 -20.74 -32.08 9.74
CA LEU A 129 -20.06 -32.06 8.44
C LEU A 129 -18.99 -30.97 8.39
N LYS A 130 -19.27 -29.79 8.95
CA LYS A 130 -18.35 -28.68 9.07
C LYS A 130 -17.11 -29.06 9.92
N GLU A 131 -17.33 -29.76 11.02
CA GLU A 131 -16.28 -30.25 11.90
C GLU A 131 -15.45 -31.37 11.26
N ARG A 132 -16.08 -32.35 10.61
CA ARG A 132 -15.41 -33.45 9.88
C ARG A 132 -14.55 -32.98 8.71
N LEU A 133 -14.97 -31.92 8.01
CA LEU A 133 -14.27 -31.39 6.83
C LEU A 133 -13.26 -30.30 7.18
N HIS A 134 -13.07 -29.98 8.47
CA HIS A 134 -12.21 -28.86 8.89
C HIS A 134 -12.46 -27.59 8.05
N LEU A 135 -13.75 -27.29 7.72
CA LEU A 135 -14.12 -26.20 6.82
C LEU A 135 -13.60 -24.85 7.29
N ASP A 136 -13.40 -24.66 8.59
CA ASP A 136 -12.81 -23.43 9.13
C ASP A 136 -11.32 -23.28 8.76
N ILE A 137 -10.57 -24.41 8.66
CA ILE A 137 -9.17 -24.41 8.22
C ILE A 137 -9.10 -24.20 6.72
N LEU A 138 -9.93 -24.93 5.95
CA LEU A 138 -10.01 -24.75 4.50
C LEU A 138 -10.44 -23.33 4.12
N GLY A 139 -11.40 -22.75 4.85
CA GLY A 139 -11.81 -21.36 4.66
C GLY A 139 -10.67 -20.36 4.92
N LYS A 140 -9.89 -20.56 5.96
CA LYS A 140 -8.70 -19.74 6.23
C LYS A 140 -7.65 -19.88 5.13
N ILE A 141 -7.35 -21.10 4.69
CA ILE A 141 -6.42 -21.37 3.60
C ILE A 141 -6.90 -20.70 2.31
N ALA A 142 -8.18 -20.85 1.97
CA ALA A 142 -8.77 -20.22 0.78
C ALA A 142 -8.63 -18.69 0.82
N VAL A 143 -8.90 -18.05 1.97
CA VAL A 143 -8.70 -16.60 2.15
C VAL A 143 -7.23 -16.23 1.91
N TRP A 144 -6.27 -16.97 2.46
CA TRP A 144 -4.86 -16.72 2.25
C TRP A 144 -4.46 -16.86 0.78
N VAL A 145 -4.88 -17.94 0.12
CA VAL A 145 -4.56 -18.21 -1.29
C VAL A 145 -5.18 -17.12 -2.18
N LEU A 146 -6.44 -16.79 -1.99
CA LEU A 146 -7.12 -15.77 -2.81
C LEU A 146 -6.53 -14.38 -2.62
N THR A 147 -6.22 -13.98 -1.39
CA THR A 147 -5.63 -12.66 -1.11
C THR A 147 -4.18 -12.58 -1.61
N ALA A 148 -3.41 -13.67 -1.50
CA ALA A 148 -2.06 -13.74 -2.07
C ALA A 148 -2.10 -13.72 -3.60
N ALA A 149 -3.00 -14.46 -4.24
CA ALA A 149 -3.15 -14.46 -5.70
C ALA A 149 -3.55 -13.07 -6.23
N LEU A 150 -4.48 -12.39 -5.55
CA LEU A 150 -4.85 -11.02 -5.87
C LEU A 150 -3.64 -10.07 -5.76
N PHE A 151 -2.95 -10.11 -4.63
CA PHE A 151 -1.79 -9.26 -4.37
C PHE A 151 -0.68 -9.49 -5.41
N LEU A 152 -0.30 -10.74 -5.64
CA LEU A 152 0.71 -11.10 -6.62
C LEU A 152 0.27 -10.74 -8.05
N GLY A 153 -1.00 -10.91 -8.38
CA GLY A 153 -1.56 -10.51 -9.66
C GLY A 153 -1.44 -9.01 -9.92
N VAL A 154 -1.78 -8.18 -8.93
CA VAL A 154 -1.61 -6.71 -9.03
C VAL A 154 -0.13 -6.33 -9.09
N CYS A 155 0.72 -6.97 -8.27
CA CYS A 155 2.17 -6.76 -8.35
C CYS A 155 2.71 -7.10 -9.75
N ALA A 156 2.29 -8.24 -10.33
CA ALA A 156 2.70 -8.63 -11.67
C ALA A 156 2.29 -7.61 -12.75
N VAL A 157 1.08 -7.05 -12.65
CA VAL A 157 0.62 -5.98 -13.55
C VAL A 157 1.45 -4.71 -13.37
N THR A 158 1.76 -4.32 -12.14
CA THR A 158 2.60 -3.14 -11.87
C THR A 158 4.03 -3.36 -12.37
N ILE A 159 4.61 -4.55 -12.15
CA ILE A 159 5.92 -4.93 -12.68
C ILE A 159 5.91 -4.89 -14.22
N TYR A 160 4.86 -5.43 -14.85
CA TYR A 160 4.71 -5.35 -16.31
C TYR A 160 4.67 -3.89 -16.79
N TYR A 161 3.97 -3.02 -16.09
CA TYR A 161 3.98 -1.59 -16.40
C TYR A 161 5.40 -1.03 -16.30
N VAL A 162 6.05 -1.16 -15.15
CA VAL A 162 7.39 -0.58 -14.90
C VAL A 162 8.43 -1.07 -15.90
N THR A 163 8.43 -2.37 -16.20
CA THR A 163 9.49 -2.99 -17.04
C THR A 163 9.23 -2.88 -18.53
N THR A 164 7.97 -2.73 -18.94
CA THR A 164 7.59 -2.88 -20.36
C THR A 164 6.67 -1.78 -20.84
N ALA A 165 5.50 -1.62 -20.24
CA ALA A 165 4.46 -0.75 -20.78
C ALA A 165 4.76 0.74 -20.59
N SER A 166 5.52 1.12 -19.54
CA SER A 166 5.93 2.51 -19.27
C SER A 166 6.70 3.15 -20.42
N LYS A 167 7.41 2.35 -21.22
CA LYS A 167 8.12 2.83 -22.41
C LYS A 167 7.21 3.50 -23.44
N ALA A 168 5.94 3.05 -23.51
CA ALA A 168 4.96 3.67 -24.41
C ALA A 168 4.51 5.06 -23.94
N GLU A 169 4.62 5.34 -22.65
CA GLU A 169 4.26 6.60 -21.99
C GLU A 169 5.49 7.43 -21.60
N PHE A 170 6.69 7.00 -22.01
CA PHE A 170 7.97 7.63 -21.65
C PHE A 170 8.15 9.00 -22.34
N HIS A 171 8.66 9.98 -21.58
CA HIS A 171 9.00 11.32 -22.08
C HIS A 171 10.10 11.96 -21.19
N ALA A 172 10.50 13.17 -21.50
CA ALA A 172 11.66 13.83 -20.88
C ALA A 172 11.61 13.88 -19.35
N ASP A 173 10.45 14.22 -18.73
CA ASP A 173 10.35 14.27 -17.26
C ASP A 173 10.71 12.92 -16.61
N CYS A 174 10.52 11.79 -17.31
CA CYS A 174 10.88 10.47 -16.79
C CYS A 174 12.39 10.29 -16.62
N THR A 175 13.21 11.18 -17.20
CA THR A 175 14.68 11.12 -17.09
C THR A 175 15.24 11.81 -15.87
N ASP A 176 14.47 12.67 -15.19
CA ASP A 176 14.95 13.59 -14.15
C ASP A 176 15.82 12.90 -13.09
N THR A 177 15.31 11.84 -12.49
CA THR A 177 16.03 11.17 -11.40
C THR A 177 17.37 10.57 -11.83
N ILE A 178 17.42 10.01 -13.02
CA ILE A 178 18.63 9.34 -13.51
C ILE A 178 19.65 10.34 -14.09
N ILE A 179 19.20 11.42 -14.74
CA ILE A 179 20.13 12.42 -15.29
C ILE A 179 20.79 13.25 -14.18
N TRP A 180 20.07 13.55 -13.09
CA TRP A 180 20.66 14.24 -11.93
C TRP A 180 21.71 13.36 -11.23
N ALA A 181 21.48 12.05 -11.18
CA ALA A 181 22.46 11.11 -10.65
C ALA A 181 23.66 10.95 -11.58
N GLU A 182 23.46 10.97 -12.91
CA GLU A 182 24.55 10.93 -13.90
C GLU A 182 25.45 12.16 -13.80
N ALA A 183 24.89 13.35 -13.65
CA ALA A 183 25.68 14.56 -13.41
C ALA A 183 26.60 14.42 -12.19
N SER A 184 26.11 13.77 -11.12
CA SER A 184 26.92 13.46 -9.93
C SER A 184 28.01 12.43 -10.23
N VAL A 185 27.74 11.43 -11.06
CA VAL A 185 28.73 10.40 -11.46
C VAL A 185 29.78 10.98 -12.38
N GLU A 186 29.41 11.76 -13.40
CA GLU A 186 30.33 12.39 -14.36
C GLU A 186 31.25 13.41 -13.67
N SER A 187 30.74 14.24 -12.75
CA SER A 187 31.52 15.23 -12.03
C SER A 187 32.33 14.67 -10.86
N GLY A 188 31.96 13.50 -10.32
CA GLY A 188 32.52 12.95 -9.09
C GLY A 188 32.12 13.73 -7.82
N HIS A 189 31.10 14.59 -7.93
CA HIS A 189 30.61 15.42 -6.83
C HIS A 189 29.09 15.21 -6.66
N THR A 190 28.58 15.33 -5.44
CA THR A 190 27.13 15.26 -5.16
C THR A 190 26.35 16.37 -5.89
N TYR A 191 27.01 17.49 -6.15
CA TYR A 191 26.49 18.62 -6.89
C TYR A 191 27.48 19.04 -7.97
N ASP A 192 27.03 19.04 -9.23
CA ASP A 192 27.78 19.53 -10.37
C ASP A 192 27.39 20.99 -10.65
N LYS A 193 28.38 21.89 -10.65
CA LYS A 193 28.16 23.34 -10.87
C LYS A 193 27.77 23.66 -12.32
N ASP A 194 28.19 22.81 -13.24
CA ASP A 194 27.98 23.00 -14.67
C ASP A 194 26.66 22.38 -15.15
N PHE A 195 25.93 21.70 -14.26
CA PHE A 195 24.64 21.08 -14.55
C PHE A 195 23.49 21.92 -14.00
N SER A 196 22.47 22.19 -14.86
CA SER A 196 21.26 22.90 -14.45
C SER A 196 20.22 21.94 -13.85
N TYR A 197 20.11 21.93 -12.54
CA TYR A 197 19.12 21.11 -11.84
C TYR A 197 17.75 21.78 -11.81
N ALA A 198 16.70 21.10 -12.26
CA ALA A 198 15.32 21.55 -12.03
C ALA A 198 14.99 21.51 -10.54
N CYS A 199 15.40 20.43 -9.85
CA CYS A 199 15.34 20.28 -8.40
C CYS A 199 16.61 19.62 -7.90
N PHE A 200 17.19 20.13 -6.81
CA PHE A 200 18.34 19.49 -6.19
C PHE A 200 17.87 18.59 -5.03
N LEU A 201 17.85 17.27 -5.29
CA LEU A 201 17.34 16.23 -4.39
C LEU A 201 18.41 15.16 -4.13
N PRO A 202 19.51 15.46 -3.42
CA PRO A 202 20.67 14.57 -3.31
C PRO A 202 20.35 13.24 -2.62
N PHE A 203 19.43 13.21 -1.66
CA PHE A 203 19.03 11.97 -1.01
C PHE A 203 18.13 11.12 -1.91
N SER A 204 17.07 11.71 -2.46
CA SER A 204 16.08 10.99 -3.25
C SER A 204 16.62 10.40 -4.55
N THR A 205 17.50 11.15 -5.23
CA THR A 205 18.02 10.76 -6.55
C THR A 205 19.31 9.95 -6.44
N SER A 206 20.25 10.40 -5.63
CA SER A 206 21.59 9.82 -5.60
C SER A 206 21.65 8.46 -4.91
N THR A 207 20.85 8.23 -3.87
CA THR A 207 20.96 7.02 -3.04
C THR A 207 20.71 5.73 -3.83
N ILE A 208 19.77 5.74 -4.78
CA ILE A 208 19.43 4.55 -5.58
C ILE A 208 20.12 4.63 -6.95
N MET A 209 20.04 5.77 -7.65
CA MET A 209 20.44 5.85 -9.06
C MET A 209 21.96 5.84 -9.25
N ILE A 210 22.76 6.48 -8.39
CA ILE A 210 24.22 6.45 -8.53
C ILE A 210 24.80 5.02 -8.50
N PRO A 211 24.46 4.17 -7.49
CA PRO A 211 24.90 2.77 -7.52
C PRO A 211 24.44 2.02 -8.78
N LEU A 212 23.23 2.27 -9.25
CA LEU A 212 22.71 1.58 -10.44
C LEU A 212 23.42 2.02 -11.73
N ILE A 213 23.77 3.31 -11.85
CA ILE A 213 24.57 3.80 -12.98
C ILE A 213 25.95 3.15 -12.98
N HIS A 214 26.59 3.03 -11.81
CA HIS A 214 27.88 2.32 -11.72
C HIS A 214 27.77 0.82 -12.08
N MET A 215 26.64 0.17 -11.80
CA MET A 215 26.44 -1.25 -12.09
C MET A 215 26.04 -1.53 -13.54
N PHE A 216 25.18 -0.71 -14.13
CA PHE A 216 24.53 -0.95 -15.43
C PHE A 216 24.87 0.06 -16.51
N GLY A 217 25.61 1.13 -16.18
CA GLY A 217 25.78 2.31 -17.02
C GLY A 217 24.56 3.21 -17.04
N TYR A 218 24.73 4.44 -17.54
CA TYR A 218 23.63 5.36 -17.77
C TYR A 218 22.75 4.84 -18.92
N GLY A 219 21.47 4.60 -18.65
CA GLY A 219 20.55 4.11 -19.67
C GLY A 219 19.25 3.54 -19.11
N MET A 220 18.39 3.07 -20.01
CA MET A 220 17.06 2.54 -19.69
C MET A 220 17.08 1.40 -18.67
N THR A 221 18.14 0.58 -18.64
CA THR A 221 18.26 -0.53 -17.66
C THR A 221 18.38 0.00 -16.24
N ALA A 222 19.30 0.94 -15.99
CA ALA A 222 19.48 1.55 -14.67
C ALA A 222 18.20 2.27 -14.21
N HIS A 223 17.55 3.01 -15.13
CA HIS A 223 16.28 3.67 -14.87
C HIS A 223 15.18 2.68 -14.43
N ILE A 224 14.93 1.63 -15.21
CA ILE A 224 13.89 0.63 -14.91
C ILE A 224 14.18 -0.08 -13.57
N VAL A 225 15.43 -0.46 -13.31
CA VAL A 225 15.80 -1.10 -12.03
C VAL A 225 15.59 -0.14 -10.86
N GLY A 226 15.87 1.15 -11.03
CA GLY A 226 15.58 2.17 -10.02
C GLY A 226 14.09 2.29 -9.71
N MET A 227 13.24 2.29 -10.74
CA MET A 227 11.78 2.26 -10.56
C MET A 227 11.31 0.97 -9.87
N MET A 228 11.93 -0.16 -10.17
CA MET A 228 11.66 -1.44 -9.49
C MET A 228 12.07 -1.40 -8.01
N CYS A 229 13.19 -0.80 -7.66
CA CYS A 229 13.58 -0.58 -6.26
C CYS A 229 12.53 0.24 -5.51
N PHE A 230 12.06 1.33 -6.10
CA PHE A 230 10.97 2.13 -5.51
C PHE A 230 9.70 1.32 -5.34
N PHE A 231 9.28 0.55 -6.38
CA PHE A 231 8.11 -0.32 -6.32
C PHE A 231 8.19 -1.30 -5.14
N VAL A 232 9.33 -1.97 -4.97
CA VAL A 232 9.54 -2.93 -3.88
C VAL A 232 9.44 -2.23 -2.53
N LEU A 233 10.14 -1.12 -2.35
CA LEU A 233 10.14 -0.36 -1.09
C LEU A 233 8.71 0.10 -0.75
N LEU A 234 8.01 0.74 -1.69
CA LEU A 234 6.65 1.24 -1.45
C LEU A 234 5.70 0.09 -1.09
N THR A 235 5.76 -1.03 -1.83
CA THR A 235 4.93 -2.21 -1.61
C THR A 235 5.19 -2.83 -0.24
N VAL A 236 6.45 -3.01 0.14
CA VAL A 236 6.85 -3.60 1.42
C VAL A 236 6.41 -2.72 2.59
N PHE A 237 6.70 -1.42 2.55
CA PHE A 237 6.31 -0.52 3.63
C PHE A 237 4.80 -0.36 3.74
N MET A 238 4.08 -0.33 2.63
CA MET A 238 2.61 -0.31 2.63
C MET A 238 2.02 -1.59 3.25
N LEU A 239 2.53 -2.77 2.84
CA LEU A 239 2.11 -4.07 3.37
C LEU A 239 2.34 -4.14 4.90
N PHE A 240 3.53 -3.76 5.36
CA PHE A 240 3.84 -3.76 6.79
C PHE A 240 3.04 -2.72 7.57
N MET A 241 2.79 -1.54 7.02
CA MET A 241 2.00 -0.51 7.68
C MET A 241 0.57 -0.98 7.92
N ILE A 242 -0.09 -1.55 6.90
CA ILE A 242 -1.44 -2.10 7.05
C ILE A 242 -1.44 -3.29 8.01
N ARG A 243 -0.44 -4.18 7.93
CA ARG A 243 -0.32 -5.31 8.86
C ARG A 243 -0.19 -4.87 10.31
N GLU A 244 0.66 -3.89 10.57
CA GLU A 244 0.89 -3.41 11.92
C GLU A 244 -0.35 -2.73 12.52
N THR A 245 -1.17 -2.08 11.70
CA THR A 245 -2.42 -1.46 12.13
C THR A 245 -3.55 -2.46 12.29
N THR A 246 -3.68 -3.43 11.39
CA THR A 246 -4.79 -4.42 11.40
C THR A 246 -4.45 -5.69 12.17
N GLY A 247 -3.19 -6.12 12.15
CA GLY A 247 -2.73 -7.39 12.71
C GLY A 247 -2.97 -8.60 11.78
N SER A 248 -3.36 -8.38 10.52
CA SER A 248 -3.73 -9.43 9.56
C SER A 248 -2.97 -9.29 8.24
N PHE A 249 -2.24 -10.33 7.85
CA PHE A 249 -1.56 -10.37 6.54
C PHE A 249 -2.53 -10.40 5.35
N PRO A 250 -3.58 -11.24 5.32
CA PRO A 250 -4.55 -11.22 4.22
C PRO A 250 -5.15 -9.84 3.98
N ILE A 251 -5.53 -9.13 5.03
CA ILE A 251 -6.05 -7.76 4.92
C ILE A 251 -4.99 -6.81 4.38
N SER A 252 -3.73 -6.96 4.80
CA SER A 252 -2.64 -6.12 4.30
C SER A 252 -2.36 -6.37 2.82
N MET A 253 -2.38 -7.61 2.37
CA MET A 253 -2.23 -7.95 0.95
C MET A 253 -3.33 -7.31 0.10
N VAL A 254 -4.59 -7.40 0.53
CA VAL A 254 -5.72 -6.77 -0.17
C VAL A 254 -5.58 -5.25 -0.17
N GLY A 255 -5.31 -4.62 0.98
CA GLY A 255 -5.16 -3.17 1.07
C GLY A 255 -4.01 -2.65 0.22
N THR A 256 -2.86 -3.35 0.21
CA THR A 256 -1.71 -2.99 -0.63
C THR A 256 -2.04 -3.18 -2.12
N ALA A 257 -2.70 -4.28 -2.50
CA ALA A 257 -3.15 -4.51 -3.88
C ALA A 257 -4.07 -3.38 -4.36
N ILE A 258 -4.99 -2.92 -3.53
CA ILE A 258 -5.87 -1.79 -3.87
C ILE A 258 -5.06 -0.50 -4.03
N PHE A 259 -4.14 -0.21 -3.11
CA PHE A 259 -3.28 0.96 -3.25
C PHE A 259 -2.55 0.94 -4.60
N LEU A 260 -1.85 -0.15 -4.90
CA LEU A 260 -1.11 -0.33 -6.15
C LEU A 260 -2.03 -0.22 -7.38
N SER A 261 -3.21 -0.84 -7.36
CA SER A 261 -4.12 -0.83 -8.50
C SER A 261 -4.73 0.56 -8.78
N ILE A 262 -5.02 1.36 -7.75
CA ILE A 262 -5.51 2.73 -7.94
C ILE A 262 -4.42 3.65 -8.48
N THR A 263 -3.15 3.44 -8.12
CA THR A 263 -2.04 4.22 -8.68
C THR A 263 -1.78 3.93 -10.17
N LEU A 264 -2.43 2.93 -10.73
CA LEU A 264 -2.41 2.63 -12.17
C LEU A 264 -3.52 3.35 -12.97
N SER A 265 -4.31 4.23 -12.36
CA SER A 265 -5.56 4.80 -12.90
C SER A 265 -5.39 5.54 -14.24
N THR A 266 -4.44 6.43 -14.33
CA THR A 266 -4.20 7.27 -15.53
C THR A 266 -2.74 7.27 -15.91
N GLN A 267 -2.43 7.72 -17.14
CA GLN A 267 -1.05 7.89 -17.58
C GLN A 267 -0.26 8.75 -16.58
N LYS A 268 -0.80 9.87 -16.14
CA LYS A 268 -0.10 10.79 -15.24
C LYS A 268 0.07 10.20 -13.83
N MET A 269 -0.89 9.43 -13.31
CA MET A 269 -0.71 8.69 -12.04
C MET A 269 0.36 7.61 -12.18
N ARG A 270 0.35 6.84 -13.28
CA ARG A 270 1.36 5.82 -13.56
C ARG A 270 2.75 6.41 -13.71
N GLU A 271 2.86 7.52 -14.43
CA GLU A 271 4.11 8.24 -14.62
C GLU A 271 4.71 8.65 -13.27
N ILE A 272 3.96 9.35 -12.42
CA ILE A 272 4.47 9.87 -11.14
C ILE A 272 4.80 8.75 -10.13
N PHE A 273 4.07 7.63 -10.16
CA PHE A 273 4.37 6.51 -9.28
C PHE A 273 5.41 5.54 -9.86
N TRP A 274 5.37 5.31 -11.17
CA TRP A 274 6.06 4.15 -11.74
C TRP A 274 6.95 4.49 -12.93
N GLY A 275 6.83 5.68 -13.49
CA GLY A 275 7.63 6.15 -14.64
C GLY A 275 8.81 7.03 -14.23
N HIS A 276 8.60 7.94 -13.31
CA HIS A 276 9.67 8.72 -12.70
C HIS A 276 9.31 9.04 -11.24
N THR A 277 10.00 8.40 -10.32
CA THR A 277 9.76 8.55 -8.89
C THR A 277 10.50 9.77 -8.37
N ILE A 278 9.85 10.91 -8.42
CA ILE A 278 10.32 12.17 -7.85
C ILE A 278 9.60 12.45 -6.52
N TYR A 279 9.81 13.61 -5.98
CA TYR A 279 9.33 14.05 -4.66
C TYR A 279 7.87 13.72 -4.35
N TYR A 280 6.94 13.70 -5.31
CA TYR A 280 5.52 13.44 -5.04
C TYR A 280 5.27 12.03 -4.49
N SER A 281 5.70 11.01 -5.22
CA SER A 281 5.58 9.61 -4.81
C SER A 281 6.60 9.22 -3.73
N LEU A 282 7.81 9.79 -3.78
CA LEU A 282 8.81 9.63 -2.75
C LEU A 282 8.37 10.21 -1.41
N GLY A 283 7.65 11.35 -1.40
CA GLY A 283 7.05 11.90 -0.18
C GLY A 283 6.11 10.91 0.50
N ILE A 284 5.29 10.18 -0.28
CA ILE A 284 4.42 9.11 0.24
C ILE A 284 5.23 7.95 0.82
N LEU A 285 6.29 7.51 0.14
CA LEU A 285 7.20 6.49 0.65
C LEU A 285 7.88 6.94 1.94
N PHE A 286 8.33 8.18 2.03
CA PHE A 286 8.96 8.72 3.24
C PHE A 286 7.98 8.78 4.41
N LEU A 287 6.72 9.14 4.18
CA LEU A 287 5.68 9.08 5.20
C LEU A 287 5.47 7.65 5.70
N LEU A 288 5.47 6.65 4.81
CA LEU A 288 5.35 5.24 5.18
C LEU A 288 6.56 4.76 6.00
N ILE A 289 7.78 5.08 5.59
CA ILE A 289 9.01 4.73 6.32
C ILE A 289 9.02 5.41 7.70
N GLY A 290 8.77 6.72 7.75
CA GLY A 290 8.74 7.49 9.00
C GLY A 290 7.68 6.97 9.97
N ALA A 291 6.46 6.69 9.47
CA ALA A 291 5.39 6.12 10.25
C ALA A 291 5.75 4.72 10.76
N PHE A 292 6.37 3.86 9.92
CA PHE A 292 6.83 2.54 10.33
C PHE A 292 7.88 2.61 11.45
N LEU A 293 8.91 3.44 11.29
CA LEU A 293 9.94 3.62 12.30
C LEU A 293 9.36 4.15 13.62
N TYR A 294 8.45 5.14 13.54
CA TYR A 294 7.80 5.68 14.73
C TYR A 294 6.88 4.65 15.40
N PHE A 295 6.18 3.84 14.63
CA PHE A 295 5.38 2.73 15.14
C PHE A 295 6.24 1.70 15.88
N ARG A 296 7.43 1.39 15.36
CA ARG A 296 8.42 0.55 16.04
C ARG A 296 8.89 1.19 17.34
N LEU A 297 9.16 2.48 17.35
CA LEU A 297 9.52 3.24 18.55
C LEU A 297 8.42 3.15 19.63
N LEU A 298 7.13 3.30 19.26
CA LEU A 298 6.00 3.12 20.13
C LEU A 298 5.92 1.69 20.69
N THR A 299 6.19 0.69 19.85
CA THR A 299 6.18 -0.73 20.22
C THR A 299 7.21 -1.03 21.30
N VAL A 300 8.46 -0.64 21.07
CA VAL A 300 9.57 -0.88 22.01
C VAL A 300 9.37 -0.08 23.30
N SER A 301 8.84 1.14 23.20
CA SER A 301 8.50 1.95 24.38
C SER A 301 7.40 1.29 25.24
N GLY A 302 6.39 0.70 24.60
CA GLY A 302 5.35 -0.05 25.31
C GLY A 302 5.89 -1.30 26.00
N LYS A 303 6.76 -2.07 25.33
CA LYS A 303 7.45 -3.23 25.94
C LYS A 303 8.30 -2.83 27.13
N ALA A 304 9.08 -1.75 27.02
CA ALA A 304 9.89 -1.24 28.12
C ALA A 304 9.04 -0.86 29.34
N SER A 305 7.89 -0.21 29.11
CA SER A 305 6.95 0.14 30.17
C SER A 305 6.33 -1.09 30.87
N ALA A 306 5.99 -2.14 30.10
CA ALA A 306 5.48 -3.39 30.65
C ALA A 306 6.53 -4.11 31.51
N LEU A 307 7.75 -4.29 30.99
CA LEU A 307 8.86 -4.91 31.72
C LEU A 307 9.19 -4.15 33.02
N ARG A 308 9.16 -2.81 33.00
CA ARG A 308 9.38 -1.99 34.19
C ARG A 308 8.32 -2.21 35.26
N LYS A 309 7.05 -2.39 34.85
CA LYS A 309 5.96 -2.70 35.78
C LYS A 309 6.11 -4.08 36.41
N GLU A 310 6.72 -5.03 35.71
CA GLU A 310 7.02 -6.38 36.17
C GLU A 310 8.34 -6.47 36.95
N GLY A 311 9.06 -5.35 37.18
CA GLY A 311 10.35 -5.35 37.86
C GLY A 311 11.50 -6.00 37.07
N LYS A 312 11.31 -6.25 35.77
CA LYS A 312 12.29 -6.91 34.90
C LYS A 312 13.29 -5.92 34.32
N ASP A 313 14.47 -6.40 33.91
CA ASP A 313 15.50 -5.59 33.25
C ASP A 313 14.99 -4.98 31.93
N THR A 314 15.20 -3.70 31.76
CA THR A 314 14.79 -2.92 30.59
C THR A 314 15.95 -2.49 29.71
N LYS A 315 17.21 -2.86 30.04
CA LYS A 315 18.42 -2.38 29.34
C LYS A 315 18.37 -2.66 27.84
N LYS A 316 18.03 -3.88 27.44
CA LYS A 316 17.91 -4.26 26.01
C LYS A 316 16.85 -3.44 25.28
N THR A 317 15.68 -3.22 25.88
CA THR A 317 14.60 -2.42 25.28
C THR A 317 14.93 -0.94 25.25
N PHE A 318 15.73 -0.45 26.21
CA PHE A 318 16.23 0.92 26.21
C PHE A 318 17.19 1.18 25.05
N ILE A 319 18.17 0.29 24.83
CA ILE A 319 19.12 0.36 23.71
C ILE A 319 18.36 0.33 22.37
N HIS A 320 17.43 -0.63 22.17
CA HIS A 320 16.60 -0.71 20.98
C HIS A 320 15.81 0.59 20.72
N ARG A 321 15.29 1.22 21.77
CA ARG A 321 14.55 2.48 21.66
C ARG A 321 15.47 3.63 21.18
N ILE A 322 16.71 3.68 21.69
CA ILE A 322 17.70 4.67 21.25
C ILE A 322 18.05 4.43 19.79
N ILE A 323 18.35 3.21 19.39
CA ILE A 323 18.69 2.88 17.99
C ILE A 323 17.58 3.33 17.05
N ILE A 324 16.31 2.96 17.31
CA ILE A 324 15.20 3.37 16.44
C ILE A 324 15.05 4.90 16.42
N PHE A 325 15.22 5.56 17.55
CA PHE A 325 15.17 7.02 17.61
C PHE A 325 16.27 7.67 16.76
N LEU A 326 17.50 7.16 16.83
CA LEU A 326 18.62 7.61 16.01
C LEU A 326 18.38 7.33 14.51
N CYS A 327 17.80 6.17 14.16
CA CYS A 327 17.38 5.89 12.79
C CYS A 327 16.37 6.93 12.27
N ILE A 328 15.38 7.31 13.10
CA ILE A 328 14.44 8.38 12.71
C ILE A 328 15.20 9.71 12.53
N CYS A 329 16.09 10.07 13.44
CA CYS A 329 16.88 11.29 13.34
C CYS A 329 17.74 11.30 12.07
N ALA A 330 18.44 10.21 11.75
CA ALA A 330 19.20 10.07 10.52
C ALA A 330 18.31 10.21 9.28
N PHE A 331 17.14 9.56 9.28
CA PHE A 331 16.18 9.67 8.20
C PHE A 331 15.65 11.10 8.02
N MET A 332 15.48 11.86 9.14
CA MET A 332 15.12 13.28 9.08
C MET A 332 16.22 14.14 8.45
N VAL A 333 17.50 13.87 8.77
CA VAL A 333 18.63 14.55 8.11
C VAL A 333 18.63 14.23 6.62
N CYS A 334 18.51 12.96 6.25
CA CYS A 334 18.49 12.52 4.86
C CYS A 334 17.35 13.18 4.05
N THR A 335 16.13 13.17 4.59
CA THR A 335 15.00 13.80 3.91
C THR A 335 15.09 15.33 3.90
N GLY A 336 15.74 15.93 4.89
CA GLY A 336 16.07 17.36 4.92
C GLY A 336 17.09 17.77 3.86
N LEU A 337 17.97 16.84 3.41
CA LEU A 337 18.90 17.08 2.29
C LEU A 337 18.14 17.39 0.98
N ASP A 338 16.91 16.93 0.81
CA ASP A 338 16.09 17.25 -0.36
C ASP A 338 15.40 18.63 -0.26
N GLY A 339 15.86 19.47 0.64
CA GLY A 339 15.47 20.87 0.75
C GLY A 339 14.02 21.08 1.12
N ILE A 340 13.42 22.14 0.57
CA ILE A 340 12.03 22.54 0.88
C ILE A 340 11.03 21.43 0.52
N THR A 341 11.31 20.64 -0.50
CA THR A 341 10.46 19.53 -0.95
C THR A 341 10.37 18.43 0.09
N GLY A 342 11.51 18.00 0.66
CA GLY A 342 11.52 17.03 1.76
C GLY A 342 10.78 17.56 3.00
N PHE A 343 10.91 18.85 3.28
CA PHE A 343 10.20 19.52 4.37
C PHE A 343 8.68 19.49 4.19
N THR A 344 8.18 19.93 3.04
CA THR A 344 6.75 20.11 2.81
C THR A 344 5.99 18.80 2.65
N LEU A 345 6.60 17.80 2.00
CA LEU A 345 5.92 16.54 1.71
C LEU A 345 6.10 15.46 2.79
N PHE A 346 7.13 15.58 3.63
CA PHE A 346 7.38 14.58 4.66
C PHE A 346 7.61 15.18 6.06
N VAL A 347 8.62 16.05 6.24
CA VAL A 347 9.09 16.44 7.58
C VAL A 347 7.99 17.14 8.39
N LEU A 348 7.39 18.19 7.84
CA LEU A 348 6.33 18.94 8.51
C LEU A 348 5.07 18.09 8.73
N PRO A 349 4.55 17.37 7.73
CA PRO A 349 3.42 16.47 7.94
C PRO A 349 3.68 15.41 9.01
N PHE A 350 4.84 14.78 9.02
CA PHE A 350 5.17 13.72 9.96
C PHE A 350 5.39 14.25 11.38
N ALA A 351 6.28 15.22 11.57
CA ALA A 351 6.57 15.78 12.89
C ALA A 351 5.35 16.49 13.48
N GLY A 352 4.59 17.22 12.64
CA GLY A 352 3.34 17.84 13.02
C GLY A 352 2.27 16.82 13.44
N ALA A 353 2.14 15.71 12.72
CA ALA A 353 1.20 14.64 13.06
C ALA A 353 1.54 13.95 14.39
N VAL A 354 2.82 13.68 14.63
CA VAL A 354 3.30 13.10 15.90
C VAL A 354 2.99 14.02 17.07
N PHE A 355 3.17 15.34 16.90
CA PHE A 355 2.84 16.34 17.91
C PHE A 355 1.33 16.48 18.09
N ALA A 356 0.59 16.66 16.99
CA ALA A 356 -0.84 16.90 17.02
C ALA A 356 -1.64 15.72 17.63
N GLU A 357 -1.26 14.48 17.34
CA GLU A 357 -1.90 13.29 17.94
C GLU A 357 -1.83 13.32 19.46
N GLN A 358 -0.70 13.69 20.03
CA GLN A 358 -0.53 13.78 21.47
C GLN A 358 -1.21 15.00 22.08
N PHE A 359 -1.18 16.13 21.37
CA PHE A 359 -1.74 17.42 21.82
C PHE A 359 -3.28 17.40 21.84
N VAL A 360 -3.90 16.79 20.84
CA VAL A 360 -5.37 16.75 20.69
C VAL A 360 -5.99 15.60 21.50
N ASP A 361 -5.18 14.70 22.09
CA ASP A 361 -5.71 13.66 22.97
C ASP A 361 -6.33 14.28 24.22
N ALA A 362 -7.67 14.25 24.29
CA ALA A 362 -8.46 14.86 25.38
C ALA A 362 -8.17 14.27 26.77
N LYS A 363 -7.51 13.12 26.85
CA LYS A 363 -7.12 12.46 28.13
C LYS A 363 -5.75 12.90 28.62
N THR A 364 -4.98 13.60 27.80
CA THR A 364 -3.62 14.02 28.12
C THR A 364 -3.63 15.49 28.51
N LYS A 365 -3.13 15.80 29.72
CA LYS A 365 -2.97 17.21 30.13
C LYS A 365 -1.91 17.88 29.25
N LEU A 366 -2.22 19.08 28.77
CA LEU A 366 -1.36 19.89 27.90
C LEU A 366 0.09 19.99 28.40
N PHE A 367 0.27 20.26 29.69
CA PHE A 367 1.57 20.38 30.36
C PHE A 367 1.96 19.09 31.13
N SER A 368 1.70 17.90 30.54
CA SER A 368 2.17 16.65 31.13
C SER A 368 3.56 16.30 30.66
N SER A 369 4.31 15.54 31.46
CA SER A 369 5.63 14.99 31.04
C SER A 369 5.55 14.16 29.76
N LYS A 370 4.42 13.54 29.50
CA LYS A 370 4.16 12.81 28.25
C LYS A 370 4.10 13.75 27.04
N THR A 371 3.32 14.83 27.15
CA THR A 371 3.20 15.83 26.09
C THR A 371 4.55 16.50 25.83
N PHE A 372 5.26 16.89 26.89
CA PHE A 372 6.59 17.43 26.76
C PHE A 372 7.56 16.50 26.04
N LEU A 373 7.59 15.20 26.39
CA LEU A 373 8.46 14.23 25.74
C LEU A 373 8.15 14.06 24.25
N VAL A 374 6.86 14.08 23.87
CA VAL A 374 6.47 13.97 22.45
C VAL A 374 6.78 15.25 21.69
N ALA A 375 6.49 16.41 22.30
CA ALA A 375 6.87 17.71 21.74
C ALA A 375 8.40 17.82 21.54
N PHE A 376 9.17 17.40 22.53
CA PHE A 376 10.64 17.34 22.42
C PHE A 376 11.11 16.44 21.28
N ARG A 377 10.51 15.26 21.10
CA ARG A 377 10.84 14.37 19.98
C ARG A 377 10.51 15.01 18.64
N ALA A 378 9.31 15.58 18.49
CA ALA A 378 8.91 16.26 17.25
C ALA A 378 9.84 17.45 16.96
N PHE A 379 10.24 18.22 17.98
CA PHE A 379 11.22 19.27 17.86
C PHE A 379 12.58 18.77 17.40
N VAL A 380 13.10 17.68 18.01
CA VAL A 380 14.36 17.06 17.57
C VAL A 380 14.28 16.61 16.12
N PHE A 381 13.17 16.01 15.69
CA PHE A 381 12.96 15.62 14.29
C PHE A 381 13.05 16.83 13.35
N LEU A 382 12.40 17.94 13.70
CA LEU A 382 12.49 19.18 12.92
C LEU A 382 13.93 19.73 12.89
N VAL A 383 14.62 19.76 14.02
CA VAL A 383 16.02 20.23 14.09
C VAL A 383 16.92 19.37 13.20
N MET A 384 16.77 18.04 13.23
CA MET A 384 17.55 17.14 12.37
C MET A 384 17.28 17.39 10.88
N ALA A 385 16.04 17.61 10.50
CA ALA A 385 15.71 17.96 9.13
C ALA A 385 16.25 19.34 8.73
N VAL A 386 16.23 20.33 9.64
CA VAL A 386 16.86 21.64 9.41
C VAL A 386 18.37 21.49 9.18
N ILE A 387 19.04 20.60 9.90
CA ILE A 387 20.46 20.30 9.67
C ILE A 387 20.66 19.76 8.24
N GLY A 388 19.82 18.81 7.79
CA GLY A 388 19.85 18.32 6.42
C GLY A 388 19.65 19.43 5.38
N ASN A 389 18.64 20.28 5.59
CA ASN A 389 18.38 21.42 4.69
C ASN A 389 19.50 22.45 4.69
N PHE A 390 20.15 22.67 5.83
CA PHE A 390 21.34 23.54 5.90
C PHE A 390 22.50 22.97 5.08
N ILE A 391 22.71 21.64 5.13
CA ILE A 391 23.70 20.97 4.30
C ILE A 391 23.34 21.12 2.81
N ASN A 392 22.07 20.92 2.43
CA ASN A 392 21.60 21.13 1.06
C ASN A 392 21.93 22.56 0.56
N LYS A 393 21.54 23.57 1.33
CA LYS A 393 21.83 24.98 0.99
C LYS A 393 23.34 25.27 0.88
N LYS A 394 24.13 24.62 1.72
CA LYS A 394 25.59 24.79 1.67
C LYS A 394 26.22 24.12 0.44
N LEU A 395 25.62 23.01 -0.04
CA LEU A 395 26.02 22.35 -1.29
C LEU A 395 25.66 23.19 -2.51
N LEU A 396 24.43 23.73 -2.53
CA LEU A 396 23.93 24.59 -3.61
C LEU A 396 24.69 25.94 -3.69
N GLY A 397 25.16 26.49 -2.55
CA GLY A 397 25.73 27.82 -2.49
C GLY A 397 24.71 28.90 -2.87
N ASP A 398 25.13 29.81 -3.76
CA ASP A 398 24.28 30.90 -4.29
C ASP A 398 23.44 30.49 -5.52
N LEU A 399 23.48 29.20 -5.91
CA LEU A 399 22.75 28.72 -7.06
C LEU A 399 21.30 28.37 -6.69
N SER A 400 20.39 28.72 -7.59
CA SER A 400 18.97 28.38 -7.45
C SER A 400 18.70 26.94 -7.90
N ALA A 401 17.80 26.25 -7.22
CA ALA A 401 17.26 24.99 -7.68
C ALA A 401 16.18 25.17 -8.79
N GLY A 402 16.19 26.30 -9.48
CA GLY A 402 15.39 26.57 -10.67
C GLY A 402 13.88 26.40 -10.48
N TYR A 403 13.35 25.33 -11.02
CA TYR A 403 11.92 25.00 -11.01
C TYR A 403 11.30 24.93 -9.59
N GLN A 404 12.05 24.46 -8.60
CA GLN A 404 11.58 24.34 -7.21
C GLN A 404 11.29 25.73 -6.60
N GLU A 405 12.14 26.71 -6.88
CA GLU A 405 11.97 28.09 -6.40
C GLU A 405 10.80 28.78 -7.14
N ALA A 406 10.73 28.65 -8.47
CA ALA A 406 9.65 29.21 -9.27
C ALA A 406 8.27 28.68 -8.83
N ASN A 407 8.17 27.43 -8.41
CA ASN A 407 6.92 26.81 -7.95
C ASN A 407 6.58 27.08 -6.47
N SER A 408 7.38 27.87 -5.75
CA SER A 408 7.13 28.26 -4.37
C SER A 408 6.42 29.62 -4.22
N ASN A 409 6.07 30.27 -5.32
CA ASN A 409 5.45 31.58 -5.33
C ASN A 409 3.93 31.51 -5.16
N PHE A 410 3.35 32.61 -4.65
CA PHE A 410 1.91 32.82 -4.71
C PHE A 410 1.47 33.19 -6.13
N SER A 411 0.30 32.71 -6.53
CA SER A 411 -0.38 33.18 -7.74
C SER A 411 -1.13 34.49 -7.46
N PRO A 412 -1.51 35.26 -8.51
CA PRO A 412 -2.41 36.39 -8.37
C PRO A 412 -3.72 36.01 -7.65
N MET A 413 -4.22 36.90 -6.78
CA MET A 413 -5.41 36.61 -5.96
C MET A 413 -6.66 36.39 -6.81
N GLU A 414 -6.72 37.01 -7.98
CA GLU A 414 -7.80 36.88 -8.95
C GLU A 414 -7.95 35.45 -9.49
N GLU A 415 -6.88 34.66 -9.49
CA GLU A 415 -6.86 33.27 -9.97
C GLU A 415 -7.27 32.25 -8.91
N TRP A 416 -7.31 32.61 -7.60
CA TRP A 416 -7.52 31.66 -6.52
C TRP A 416 -8.86 30.94 -6.60
N LEU A 417 -9.93 31.65 -6.98
CA LEU A 417 -11.25 31.05 -7.15
C LEU A 417 -11.25 30.04 -8.32
N GLU A 418 -10.59 30.36 -9.42
CA GLU A 418 -10.45 29.46 -10.55
C GLU A 418 -9.65 28.20 -10.17
N HIS A 419 -8.53 28.37 -9.46
CA HIS A 419 -7.72 27.26 -8.95
C HIS A 419 -8.52 26.34 -8.01
N PHE A 420 -9.30 26.95 -7.11
CA PHE A 420 -10.18 26.18 -6.22
C PHE A 420 -11.22 25.37 -7.00
N GLN A 421 -11.81 25.96 -8.04
CA GLN A 421 -12.77 25.27 -8.90
C GLN A 421 -12.13 24.15 -9.73
N LYS A 422 -10.86 24.28 -10.15
CA LYS A 422 -10.11 23.25 -10.87
C LYS A 422 -9.78 22.03 -10.03
N LEU A 423 -9.60 22.20 -8.73
CA LEU A 423 -9.12 21.15 -7.81
C LEU A 423 -9.98 19.87 -7.83
N PRO A 424 -11.32 19.90 -7.71
CA PRO A 424 -12.15 18.70 -7.81
C PRO A 424 -12.04 17.98 -9.15
N PHE A 425 -11.89 18.72 -10.23
CA PHE A 425 -11.73 18.14 -11.57
C PHE A 425 -10.36 17.49 -11.74
N ALA A 426 -9.29 18.09 -11.23
CA ALA A 426 -7.95 17.51 -11.19
C ALA A 426 -7.98 16.18 -10.38
N TRP A 427 -8.62 16.20 -9.22
CA TRP A 427 -8.82 15.01 -8.38
C TRP A 427 -9.54 13.88 -9.13
N MET A 428 -10.66 14.18 -9.76
CA MET A 428 -11.45 13.21 -10.51
C MET A 428 -10.67 12.66 -11.72
N ARG A 429 -10.02 13.53 -12.50
CA ARG A 429 -9.22 13.12 -13.66
C ARG A 429 -8.09 12.17 -13.27
N LEU A 430 -7.33 12.48 -12.24
CA LEU A 430 -6.23 11.62 -11.77
C LEU A 430 -6.72 10.24 -11.32
N LEU A 431 -7.94 10.14 -10.77
CA LEU A 431 -8.56 8.88 -10.36
C LEU A 431 -9.34 8.17 -11.50
N GLY A 432 -9.12 8.57 -12.75
CA GLY A 432 -9.61 7.88 -13.93
C GLY A 432 -11.00 8.30 -14.40
N VAL A 433 -11.60 9.33 -13.81
CA VAL A 433 -12.88 9.87 -14.29
C VAL A 433 -12.65 10.63 -15.61
N ARG A 434 -13.37 10.22 -16.64
CA ARG A 434 -13.32 10.79 -17.97
C ARG A 434 -14.52 11.69 -18.22
N SER A 435 -14.31 12.78 -18.94
CA SER A 435 -15.42 13.60 -19.47
C SER A 435 -16.01 12.88 -20.69
N LEU A 436 -17.15 12.20 -20.50
CA LEU A 436 -17.84 11.45 -21.54
C LEU A 436 -19.10 12.21 -21.95
N THR A 437 -19.13 12.68 -23.19
CA THR A 437 -20.33 13.28 -23.80
C THR A 437 -21.04 12.22 -24.66
N ASN A 438 -22.37 12.17 -24.60
CA ASN A 438 -23.21 11.25 -25.38
C ASN A 438 -23.01 9.75 -25.09
N VAL A 439 -22.44 9.41 -23.93
CA VAL A 439 -22.27 8.02 -23.48
C VAL A 439 -23.35 7.66 -22.46
N LYS A 440 -24.06 6.54 -22.69
CA LYS A 440 -25.07 6.04 -21.75
C LYS A 440 -24.40 5.54 -20.45
N PHE A 441 -24.98 5.80 -19.28
CA PHE A 441 -24.48 5.32 -17.98
C PHE A 441 -24.32 3.80 -17.96
N ALA A 442 -25.32 3.07 -18.42
CA ALA A 442 -25.29 1.59 -18.51
C ALA A 442 -24.65 1.14 -19.84
N SER A 443 -23.41 1.52 -20.10
CA SER A 443 -22.64 1.12 -21.26
C SER A 443 -21.25 0.60 -20.87
N LYS A 444 -20.54 0.01 -21.84
CA LYS A 444 -19.17 -0.51 -21.66
C LYS A 444 -18.20 0.56 -21.16
N ASP A 445 -18.39 1.82 -21.54
CA ASP A 445 -17.53 2.94 -21.13
C ASP A 445 -18.14 3.72 -19.95
N GLY A 446 -19.47 3.77 -19.85
CA GLY A 446 -20.19 4.47 -18.80
C GLY A 446 -20.03 3.82 -17.42
N ILE A 447 -20.18 2.50 -17.31
CA ILE A 447 -20.07 1.78 -16.04
C ILE A 447 -18.69 1.94 -15.40
N PRO A 448 -17.55 1.72 -16.10
CA PRO A 448 -16.23 1.95 -15.53
C PRO A 448 -16.02 3.41 -15.09
N ASN A 449 -16.51 4.38 -15.88
CA ASN A 449 -16.41 5.79 -15.52
C ASN A 449 -17.20 6.15 -14.26
N MET A 450 -18.40 5.59 -14.08
CA MET A 450 -19.17 5.75 -12.85
C MET A 450 -18.50 5.12 -11.64
N LEU A 451 -17.84 3.96 -11.80
CA LEU A 451 -17.03 3.34 -10.75
C LEU A 451 -15.84 4.21 -10.37
N CYS A 452 -15.14 4.81 -11.35
CA CYS A 452 -14.07 5.78 -11.10
C CYS A 452 -14.60 7.00 -10.31
N LEU A 453 -15.76 7.54 -10.70
CA LEU A 453 -16.38 8.67 -9.99
C LEU A 453 -16.75 8.31 -8.54
N MET A 454 -17.40 7.15 -8.33
CA MET A 454 -17.71 6.66 -6.98
C MET A 454 -16.44 6.49 -6.15
N THR A 455 -15.39 5.93 -6.72
CA THR A 455 -14.10 5.74 -6.07
C THR A 455 -13.45 7.08 -5.73
N ALA A 456 -13.48 8.05 -6.64
CA ALA A 456 -12.94 9.39 -6.42
C ALA A 456 -13.65 10.10 -5.25
N ILE A 457 -14.98 9.99 -5.18
CA ILE A 457 -15.80 10.52 -4.07
C ILE A 457 -15.47 9.79 -2.77
N LEU A 458 -15.40 8.46 -2.78
CA LEU A 458 -15.11 7.68 -1.58
C LEU A 458 -13.74 8.00 -1.02
N ILE A 459 -12.69 8.07 -1.87
CA ILE A 459 -11.34 8.42 -1.43
C ILE A 459 -11.28 9.84 -0.85
N ALA A 460 -12.09 10.78 -1.33
CA ALA A 460 -12.17 12.13 -0.75
C ALA A 460 -12.92 12.16 0.58
N VAL A 461 -14.01 11.39 0.72
CA VAL A 461 -14.92 11.44 1.87
C VAL A 461 -14.43 10.57 3.04
N LEU A 462 -13.82 9.41 2.77
CA LEU A 462 -13.42 8.47 3.82
C LEU A 462 -12.44 9.04 4.86
N PRO A 463 -11.45 9.89 4.53
CA PRO A 463 -10.62 10.55 5.53
C PRO A 463 -11.40 11.52 6.42
N ILE A 464 -12.42 12.20 5.89
CA ILE A 464 -13.32 13.05 6.68
C ILE A 464 -14.10 12.20 7.69
N VAL A 465 -14.67 11.07 7.22
CA VAL A 465 -15.36 10.10 8.07
C VAL A 465 -14.41 9.53 9.13
N ALA A 466 -13.19 9.14 8.74
CA ALA A 466 -12.18 8.67 9.68
C ALA A 466 -11.87 9.71 10.76
N THR A 467 -11.82 10.99 10.40
CA THR A 467 -11.63 12.09 11.34
C THR A 467 -12.82 12.21 12.32
N CYS A 468 -14.06 12.02 11.85
CA CYS A 468 -15.23 11.97 12.73
C CYS A 468 -15.14 10.79 13.73
N PHE A 469 -14.47 9.71 13.36
CA PHE A 469 -14.24 8.55 14.23
C PHE A 469 -12.96 8.67 15.09
N TYR A 470 -12.24 9.78 15.03
CA TYR A 470 -10.94 10.01 15.69
C TYR A 470 -10.90 9.54 17.16
N LYS A 471 -11.91 9.91 17.98
CA LYS A 471 -12.01 9.51 19.39
C LYS A 471 -12.39 8.04 19.61
N LYS A 472 -12.85 7.34 18.57
CA LYS A 472 -13.25 5.91 18.64
C LYS A 472 -12.09 4.96 18.35
N PHE A 473 -10.98 5.44 17.83
CA PHE A 473 -9.74 4.69 17.77
C PHE A 473 -9.24 4.50 19.20
N GLY A 474 -8.85 3.29 19.56
CA GLY A 474 -8.38 2.97 20.92
C GLY A 474 -7.09 3.72 21.28
N ASP A 475 -6.78 3.78 22.57
CA ASP A 475 -5.54 4.39 23.09
C ASP A 475 -4.32 3.47 22.94
N ASP A 476 -4.53 2.28 22.37
CA ASP A 476 -3.47 1.37 22.04
C ASP A 476 -2.59 1.90 20.89
N ARG A 477 -1.51 1.20 20.63
CA ARG A 477 -0.55 1.55 19.59
C ARG A 477 -1.19 1.69 18.20
N LYS A 478 -2.16 0.82 17.88
CA LYS A 478 -2.84 0.81 16.58
C LYS A 478 -3.73 2.05 16.41
N GLY A 479 -4.51 2.36 17.44
CA GLY A 479 -5.35 3.56 17.45
C GLY A 479 -4.55 4.86 17.34
N ARG A 480 -3.41 4.94 18.04
CA ARG A 480 -2.49 6.07 17.91
C ARG A 480 -1.96 6.22 16.48
N MET A 481 -1.59 5.11 15.85
CA MET A 481 -1.10 5.14 14.46
C MET A 481 -2.17 5.59 13.48
N MET A 482 -3.43 5.17 13.67
CA MET A 482 -4.57 5.66 12.88
C MET A 482 -4.72 7.18 13.00
N ARG A 483 -4.64 7.73 14.23
CA ARG A 483 -4.71 9.16 14.47
C ARG A 483 -3.55 9.94 13.84
N ILE A 484 -2.33 9.39 13.91
CA ILE A 484 -1.14 9.98 13.26
C ILE A 484 -1.33 10.04 11.74
N TRP A 485 -1.85 8.96 11.11
CA TRP A 485 -2.13 8.96 9.68
C TRP A 485 -3.18 9.99 9.26
N ILE A 486 -4.22 10.20 10.07
CA ILE A 486 -5.21 11.25 9.86
C ILE A 486 -4.52 12.63 9.88
N TRP A 487 -3.67 12.90 10.87
CA TRP A 487 -2.94 14.15 10.94
C TRP A 487 -1.95 14.36 9.81
N MET A 488 -1.21 13.30 9.42
CA MET A 488 -0.33 13.36 8.25
C MET A 488 -1.11 13.70 6.97
N HIS A 489 -2.24 13.05 6.76
CA HIS A 489 -3.09 13.33 5.61
C HIS A 489 -3.58 14.79 5.60
N TRP A 490 -4.08 15.29 6.70
CA TRP A 490 -4.54 16.68 6.75
C TRP A 490 -3.42 17.69 6.61
N ALA A 491 -2.23 17.41 7.12
CA ALA A 491 -1.06 18.26 6.93
C ALA A 491 -0.62 18.28 5.46
N VAL A 492 -0.53 17.12 4.79
CA VAL A 492 -0.24 17.04 3.35
C VAL A 492 -1.34 17.73 2.54
N THR A 493 -2.61 17.54 2.90
CA THR A 493 -3.74 18.18 2.23
C THR A 493 -3.67 19.70 2.35
N ALA A 494 -3.35 20.22 3.54
CA ALA A 494 -3.19 21.66 3.75
C ALA A 494 -2.06 22.23 2.88
N VAL A 495 -0.89 21.59 2.86
CA VAL A 495 0.25 21.98 2.01
C VAL A 495 -0.14 21.97 0.53
N ASN A 496 -0.84 20.92 0.08
CA ASN A 496 -1.25 20.81 -1.32
C ASN A 496 -2.31 21.86 -1.70
N ILE A 497 -3.30 22.11 -0.83
CA ILE A 497 -4.31 23.16 -1.06
C ILE A 497 -3.64 24.54 -1.09
N MET A 498 -2.73 24.82 -0.14
CA MET A 498 -1.99 26.09 -0.13
C MET A 498 -1.23 26.31 -1.44
N GLY A 499 -0.48 25.33 -1.90
CA GLY A 499 0.29 25.44 -3.13
C GLY A 499 -0.58 25.41 -4.40
N TYR A 500 -1.69 24.67 -4.41
CA TYR A 500 -2.54 24.54 -5.60
C TYR A 500 -3.52 25.71 -5.74
N VAL A 501 -4.16 26.14 -4.66
CA VAL A 501 -5.18 27.19 -4.70
C VAL A 501 -4.55 28.57 -4.64
N PHE A 502 -3.63 28.78 -3.72
CA PHE A 502 -3.03 30.10 -3.46
C PHE A 502 -1.66 30.29 -4.13
N GLY A 503 -1.05 29.21 -4.62
CA GLY A 503 0.22 29.23 -5.33
C GLY A 503 0.07 28.88 -6.79
N VAL A 504 1.20 28.64 -7.43
CA VAL A 504 1.30 28.35 -8.89
C VAL A 504 1.20 26.84 -9.23
N LEU A 505 0.88 25.99 -8.24
CA LEU A 505 0.83 24.55 -8.48
C LEU A 505 -0.38 24.10 -9.31
N SER A 506 -1.41 24.94 -9.48
CA SER A 506 -2.59 24.69 -10.32
C SER A 506 -2.29 24.54 -11.82
N ALA A 507 -1.09 24.93 -12.24
CA ALA A 507 -0.63 24.73 -13.62
C ALA A 507 -0.58 23.25 -14.04
N ALA A 508 -0.57 22.31 -13.06
CA ALA A 508 -0.47 20.90 -13.36
C ALA A 508 -1.27 20.03 -12.37
N ASP A 509 -2.21 19.23 -12.87
CA ASP A 509 -3.10 18.39 -12.06
C ASP A 509 -2.33 17.44 -11.13
N TRP A 510 -1.24 16.83 -11.58
CA TRP A 510 -0.49 15.81 -10.83
C TRP A 510 0.16 16.31 -9.54
N ARG A 511 0.26 17.61 -9.36
CA ARG A 511 0.85 18.22 -8.15
C ARG A 511 0.02 17.94 -6.88
N ILE A 512 -1.24 17.47 -6.99
CA ILE A 512 -2.06 17.02 -5.86
C ILE A 512 -1.93 15.52 -5.54
N ILE A 513 -1.07 14.78 -6.24
CA ILE A 513 -0.88 13.33 -6.00
C ILE A 513 -0.50 12.99 -4.55
N PRO A 514 0.32 13.76 -3.81
CA PRO A 514 0.58 13.47 -2.39
C PRO A 514 -0.71 13.48 -1.54
N MET A 515 -1.61 14.42 -1.82
CA MET A 515 -2.92 14.46 -1.15
C MET A 515 -3.77 13.24 -1.49
N ILE A 516 -3.81 12.82 -2.77
CA ILE A 516 -4.52 11.60 -3.21
C ILE A 516 -3.92 10.37 -2.54
N GLY A 517 -2.60 10.23 -2.55
CA GLY A 517 -1.90 9.08 -1.98
C GLY A 517 -2.15 8.91 -0.48
N THR A 518 -2.05 9.99 0.29
CA THR A 518 -2.34 9.96 1.74
C THR A 518 -3.83 9.75 2.03
N SER A 519 -4.72 10.30 1.20
CA SER A 519 -6.16 10.06 1.29
C SER A 519 -6.48 8.58 1.08
N LEU A 520 -5.89 7.96 0.06
CA LEU A 520 -6.06 6.54 -0.24
C LEU A 520 -5.54 5.67 0.92
N ILE A 521 -4.37 5.99 1.49
CA ILE A 521 -3.83 5.27 2.65
C ILE A 521 -4.79 5.34 3.84
N VAL A 522 -5.25 6.55 4.20
CA VAL A 522 -6.19 6.72 5.33
C VAL A 522 -7.51 5.99 5.06
N SER A 523 -8.02 6.04 3.83
CA SER A 523 -9.23 5.31 3.43
C SER A 523 -9.08 3.80 3.61
N ILE A 524 -7.97 3.21 3.12
CA ILE A 524 -7.67 1.78 3.28
C ILE A 524 -7.54 1.42 4.76
N LEU A 525 -6.77 2.19 5.53
CA LEU A 525 -6.58 1.94 6.96
C LEU A 525 -7.90 2.04 7.73
N PHE A 526 -8.76 3.02 7.42
CA PHE A 526 -10.06 3.19 8.06
C PHE A 526 -11.03 2.06 7.72
N LEU A 527 -11.12 1.66 6.46
CA LEU A 527 -11.98 0.55 6.04
C LEU A 527 -11.52 -0.77 6.65
N THR A 528 -10.22 -1.06 6.64
CA THR A 528 -9.66 -2.28 7.24
C THR A 528 -9.83 -2.32 8.76
N TRP A 529 -9.71 -1.18 9.45
CA TRP A 529 -10.04 -1.05 10.85
C TRP A 529 -11.53 -1.31 11.10
N SER A 530 -12.40 -0.79 10.25
CA SER A 530 -13.86 -0.93 10.37
C SER A 530 -14.31 -2.38 10.22
N VAL A 531 -13.68 -3.18 9.35
CA VAL A 531 -13.94 -4.62 9.20
C VAL A 531 -13.75 -5.40 10.51
N SER A 532 -12.89 -4.93 11.41
CA SER A 532 -12.66 -5.56 12.71
C SER A 532 -13.70 -5.21 13.79
N ARG A 533 -14.74 -4.44 13.45
CA ARG A 533 -15.76 -3.93 14.38
C ARG A 533 -17.03 -4.79 14.37
N LYS A 534 -18.12 -4.26 14.94
CA LYS A 534 -19.44 -4.93 14.94
C LYS A 534 -19.87 -5.27 13.52
N ALA A 535 -20.65 -6.35 13.38
CA ALA A 535 -21.02 -6.92 12.09
C ALA A 535 -21.60 -5.90 11.09
N ASP A 536 -22.43 -4.95 11.55
CA ASP A 536 -23.05 -3.96 10.67
C ASP A 536 -22.02 -2.94 10.13
N VAL A 537 -21.08 -2.50 10.97
CA VAL A 537 -19.99 -1.61 10.57
C VAL A 537 -19.05 -2.34 9.59
N ALA A 538 -18.78 -3.63 9.84
CA ALA A 538 -17.98 -4.45 8.96
C ALA A 538 -18.65 -4.63 7.59
N ARG A 539 -19.96 -4.89 7.53
CA ARG A 539 -20.70 -5.01 6.28
C ARG A 539 -20.66 -3.70 5.48
N LEU A 540 -20.91 -2.57 6.13
CA LEU A 540 -20.83 -1.25 5.48
C LEU A 540 -19.42 -1.00 4.93
N ALA A 541 -18.37 -1.31 5.70
CA ALA A 541 -17.00 -1.15 5.25
C ALA A 541 -16.70 -2.01 4.01
N VAL A 542 -17.19 -3.26 3.96
CA VAL A 542 -17.05 -4.13 2.78
C VAL A 542 -17.78 -3.54 1.58
N VAL A 543 -19.03 -3.05 1.75
CA VAL A 543 -19.78 -2.41 0.67
C VAL A 543 -19.04 -1.19 0.10
N LEU A 544 -18.46 -0.35 0.96
CA LEU A 544 -17.69 0.81 0.51
C LEU A 544 -16.34 0.42 -0.14
N PHE A 545 -15.81 -0.75 0.21
CA PHE A 545 -14.56 -1.27 -0.34
C PHE A 545 -14.72 -1.78 -1.78
N VAL A 546 -15.90 -2.32 -2.11
CA VAL A 546 -16.18 -2.93 -3.42
C VAL A 546 -15.95 -1.99 -4.60
N PRO A 547 -16.51 -0.76 -4.63
CA PRO A 547 -16.27 0.16 -5.75
C PRO A 547 -14.78 0.47 -5.96
N ILE A 548 -14.04 0.72 -4.87
CA ILE A 548 -12.60 1.02 -4.92
C ILE A 548 -11.85 -0.19 -5.47
N PHE A 549 -12.18 -1.39 -5.00
CA PHE A 549 -11.57 -2.63 -5.45
C PHE A 549 -11.84 -2.91 -6.94
N VAL A 550 -13.10 -2.81 -7.37
CA VAL A 550 -13.48 -3.05 -8.77
C VAL A 550 -12.83 -2.02 -9.70
N THR A 551 -12.79 -0.75 -9.30
CA THR A 551 -12.08 0.30 -10.04
C THR A 551 -10.60 -0.04 -10.20
N GLY A 552 -9.93 -0.50 -9.13
CA GLY A 552 -8.55 -0.96 -9.21
C GLY A 552 -8.35 -2.10 -10.22
N LEU A 553 -9.27 -3.07 -10.26
CA LEU A 553 -9.22 -4.16 -11.25
C LEU A 553 -9.41 -3.64 -12.69
N VAL A 554 -10.26 -2.63 -12.90
CA VAL A 554 -10.41 -1.98 -14.22
C VAL A 554 -9.09 -1.36 -14.64
N HIS A 555 -8.41 -0.61 -13.77
CA HIS A 555 -7.11 0.00 -14.06
C HIS A 555 -6.02 -1.05 -14.36
N CYS A 556 -5.97 -2.13 -13.57
CA CYS A 556 -5.07 -3.25 -13.84
C CYS A 556 -5.33 -3.87 -15.22
N ASN A 557 -6.61 -4.03 -15.59
CA ASN A 557 -6.96 -4.58 -16.90
C ASN A 557 -6.58 -3.64 -18.05
N ASP A 558 -6.69 -2.32 -17.86
CA ASP A 558 -6.28 -1.34 -18.88
C ASP A 558 -4.76 -1.40 -19.10
N VAL A 559 -3.96 -1.46 -18.03
CA VAL A 559 -2.50 -1.65 -18.14
C VAL A 559 -2.16 -2.99 -18.79
N ARG A 560 -2.84 -4.08 -18.42
CA ARG A 560 -2.61 -5.41 -19.03
C ARG A 560 -2.86 -5.42 -20.54
N LYS A 561 -3.74 -4.56 -21.03
CA LYS A 561 -4.04 -4.43 -22.47
C LYS A 561 -3.02 -3.60 -23.24
N MET A 562 -2.13 -2.87 -22.56
CA MET A 562 -1.05 -2.15 -23.23
C MET A 562 -0.13 -3.14 -23.95
N LYS A 563 0.15 -2.89 -25.23
CA LYS A 563 0.97 -3.79 -26.04
C LYS A 563 2.44 -3.66 -25.66
N LYS A 564 3.18 -4.76 -25.68
CA LYS A 564 4.63 -4.79 -25.38
C LYS A 564 5.46 -3.92 -26.34
N ASP A 565 5.01 -3.78 -27.57
CA ASP A 565 5.66 -3.02 -28.63
C ASP A 565 5.06 -1.62 -28.84
N ALA A 566 4.16 -1.18 -27.95
CA ALA A 566 3.54 0.13 -28.05
C ALA A 566 4.56 1.29 -27.99
N TYR A 567 5.74 1.06 -27.39
CA TYR A 567 6.82 2.04 -27.36
C TYR A 567 7.32 2.42 -28.77
N LYS A 568 7.19 1.53 -29.77
CA LYS A 568 7.58 1.81 -31.17
C LYS A 568 6.79 2.96 -31.81
N THR A 569 5.64 3.31 -31.23
CA THR A 569 4.83 4.47 -31.65
C THR A 569 5.08 5.69 -30.77
N ASN A 570 5.91 5.58 -29.75
CA ASN A 570 6.31 6.71 -28.92
C ASN A 570 7.33 7.57 -29.69
N THR A 571 7.07 8.86 -29.78
CA THR A 571 7.88 9.80 -30.57
C THR A 571 9.33 9.89 -30.12
N GLN A 572 9.61 9.68 -28.82
CA GLN A 572 10.96 9.70 -28.27
C GLN A 572 11.78 8.50 -28.75
N PHE A 573 11.18 7.30 -28.76
CA PHE A 573 11.83 6.09 -29.29
C PHE A 573 12.00 6.17 -30.80
N MET A 574 10.97 6.64 -31.52
CA MET A 574 11.08 6.84 -33.00
C MET A 574 12.20 7.82 -33.34
N LEU A 575 12.34 8.90 -32.58
CA LEU A 575 13.42 9.87 -32.80
C LEU A 575 14.79 9.24 -32.48
N ALA A 576 14.90 8.50 -31.40
CA ALA A 576 16.15 7.82 -31.04
C ALA A 576 16.58 6.81 -32.12
N ASP A 577 15.65 5.96 -32.58
CA ASP A 577 15.90 4.98 -33.65
C ASP A 577 16.33 5.68 -34.93
N PHE A 578 15.62 6.74 -35.34
CA PHE A 578 15.98 7.53 -36.56
C PHE A 578 17.38 8.11 -36.45
N LEU A 579 17.76 8.70 -35.34
CA LEU A 579 19.07 9.30 -35.15
C LEU A 579 20.18 8.22 -35.10
N GLU A 580 19.93 7.03 -34.52
CA GLU A 580 20.86 5.90 -34.61
C GLU A 580 21.06 5.43 -36.05
N GLU A 581 19.98 5.32 -36.86
CA GLU A 581 20.03 4.94 -38.27
C GLU A 581 20.84 5.96 -39.13
N GLN A 582 20.76 7.25 -38.77
CA GLN A 582 21.55 8.30 -39.44
C GLN A 582 23.01 8.39 -38.96
N GLY A 583 23.43 7.54 -38.01
CA GLY A 583 24.78 7.55 -37.46
C GLY A 583 25.11 8.77 -36.63
N VAL A 584 24.12 9.49 -36.11
CA VAL A 584 24.30 10.66 -35.24
C VAL A 584 24.85 10.20 -33.88
N THR A 585 25.89 10.83 -33.39
CA THR A 585 26.49 10.54 -32.09
C THR A 585 26.37 11.68 -31.08
N LYS A 586 26.18 12.90 -31.57
CA LYS A 586 26.04 14.11 -30.73
C LYS A 586 25.06 15.08 -31.36
N GLY A 587 24.35 15.84 -30.54
CA GLY A 587 23.40 16.85 -31.01
C GLY A 587 23.02 17.85 -29.91
N TYR A 588 22.20 18.82 -30.29
CA TYR A 588 21.59 19.78 -29.38
C TYR A 588 20.09 19.79 -29.59
N ALA A 589 19.34 19.83 -28.53
CA ALA A 589 17.89 19.91 -28.57
C ALA A 589 17.36 20.60 -27.29
N THR A 590 16.07 20.93 -27.29
CA THR A 590 15.41 21.36 -26.06
C THR A 590 15.30 20.19 -25.08
N PHE A 591 15.11 20.48 -23.78
CA PHE A 591 14.90 19.52 -22.69
C PHE A 591 14.02 18.33 -23.10
N TRP A 592 12.90 18.59 -23.78
CA TRP A 592 11.91 17.58 -24.15
C TRP A 592 12.44 16.45 -25.03
N ASN A 593 13.50 16.68 -25.78
CA ASN A 593 14.11 15.69 -26.67
C ASN A 593 15.52 15.29 -26.24
N ALA A 594 16.29 16.19 -25.64
CA ALA A 594 17.69 15.96 -25.31
C ALA A 594 17.86 14.76 -24.37
N ASN A 595 17.28 14.85 -23.18
CA ASN A 595 17.50 13.89 -22.12
C ASN A 595 16.90 12.52 -22.41
N SER A 596 15.71 12.48 -23.04
CA SER A 596 15.07 11.22 -23.41
C SER A 596 15.83 10.45 -24.49
N VAL A 597 16.34 11.12 -25.54
CA VAL A 597 17.14 10.46 -26.57
C VAL A 597 18.44 9.91 -25.99
N THR A 598 19.14 10.70 -25.19
CA THR A 598 20.38 10.25 -24.53
C THR A 598 20.16 9.02 -23.67
N LEU A 599 19.07 8.98 -22.88
CA LEU A 599 18.73 7.83 -22.02
C LEU A 599 18.29 6.60 -22.83
N ILE A 600 17.41 6.76 -23.83
CA ILE A 600 16.89 5.67 -24.66
C ILE A 600 18.02 4.97 -25.42
N THR A 601 18.98 5.75 -25.93
CA THR A 601 20.13 5.22 -26.68
C THR A 601 21.26 4.71 -25.78
N ASN A 602 21.07 4.70 -24.44
CA ASN A 602 22.08 4.31 -23.47
C ASN A 602 23.40 5.08 -23.67
N ASN A 603 23.29 6.40 -23.83
CA ASN A 603 24.40 7.34 -24.04
C ASN A 603 25.21 7.14 -25.37
N LYS A 604 24.71 6.34 -26.33
CA LYS A 604 25.33 6.23 -27.65
C LYS A 604 25.18 7.54 -28.44
N ILE A 605 24.04 8.21 -28.27
CA ILE A 605 23.79 9.55 -28.81
C ILE A 605 23.70 10.51 -27.63
N LYS A 606 24.70 11.38 -27.47
CA LYS A 606 24.68 12.40 -26.44
C LYS A 606 24.07 13.68 -26.96
N VAL A 607 22.86 13.99 -26.53
CA VAL A 607 22.15 15.22 -26.88
C VAL A 607 22.21 16.18 -25.70
N PHE A 608 22.71 17.37 -25.96
CA PHE A 608 22.84 18.43 -24.96
C PHE A 608 21.59 19.30 -24.94
N ASP A 609 21.10 19.60 -23.75
CA ASP A 609 19.98 20.51 -23.55
C ASP A 609 20.41 21.95 -23.85
N ILE A 610 19.62 22.64 -24.67
CA ILE A 610 19.76 24.06 -24.92
C ILE A 610 18.50 24.77 -24.48
N ASN A 611 18.65 25.70 -23.55
CA ASN A 611 17.57 26.63 -23.21
C ASN A 611 17.38 27.61 -24.38
N VAL A 612 16.21 27.54 -25.04
CA VAL A 612 15.80 28.47 -26.11
C VAL A 612 14.97 29.58 -25.48
#